data_38cad7075fdff600f5dd2a1dcaf8652c
#
_entry.id   38cad7075fdff600f5dd2a1dcaf8652c
#
_cell.length_a   1.000
_cell.length_b   1.000
_cell.length_c   1.000
_cell.angle_alpha   90.00
_cell.angle_beta   90.00
_cell.angle_gamma   90.00
#
_symmetry.space_group_name_H-M   'P 1'
#
loop_
_entity.id
_entity.type
_entity.pdbx_description
1 polymer ?
#
loop_
_entity_poly.entity_id
_entity_poly.type
_entity_poly.pdbx_seq_one_letter_code
_entity_poly.pdbx_strand_id
1 'polypeptide(L)'
;MSELLQIKNLSKIYKTAGGSLSVRKSSVSALEGVSFSVSQGQTLGIVGESGCGKSTLGRVISRLDTPTAGEIIFKGEDIASKSLSAMRPLRKSIQFIFQDPYASLNPRRQIGAIVEEPLRINGVSREERRVQAQALLERVGLDKSAYEKYPHEFSGGQRQRVVIARALTLKPELVIADEPVSALDVSIQAQVLNLFKELQEELGLTYIFIAHDLGVVRHISDRIAVMYLGRIVEIGSVEEIYSDPKHPYTKALLSANPRIGGTGASSRQILIGDIPSPINRPSGCSFHTRCPIAKPECAINSPALRDIRGVDVACDLIS
;
A
#
# COMPACT_ATOMS: atom_id res chain seq x y z
N MET A 1 17.59 -5.67 12.75
CA MET A 1 17.36 -4.65 11.71
C MET A 1 16.71 -3.44 12.38
N SER A 2 17.09 -2.22 12.03
CA SER A 2 16.49 -1.01 12.61
C SER A 2 15.10 -0.78 12.01
N GLU A 3 14.13 -0.37 12.83
CA GLU A 3 12.82 0.06 12.34
C GLU A 3 12.96 1.37 11.56
N LEU A 4 12.52 1.38 10.30
CA LEU A 4 12.50 2.57 9.46
C LEU A 4 11.21 3.37 9.66
N LEU A 5 10.08 2.64 9.76
CA LEU A 5 8.75 3.22 9.90
C LEU A 5 7.99 2.52 11.02
N GLN A 6 7.34 3.30 11.89
CA GLN A 6 6.42 2.79 12.91
C GLN A 6 5.12 3.60 12.88
N ILE A 7 4.01 2.90 12.77
CA ILE A 7 2.66 3.45 12.78
C ILE A 7 2.00 3.09 14.11
N LYS A 8 1.46 4.09 14.83
CA LYS A 8 0.83 3.88 16.13
C LYS A 8 -0.58 4.50 16.15
N ASN A 9 -1.58 3.66 16.33
CA ASN A 9 -2.99 4.04 16.48
C ASN A 9 -3.49 5.03 15.40
N LEU A 10 -3.00 4.88 14.16
CA LEU A 10 -3.26 5.80 13.07
C LEU A 10 -4.72 5.75 12.66
N SER A 11 -5.36 6.93 12.63
CA SER A 11 -6.77 7.07 12.27
C SER A 11 -6.97 8.18 11.26
N LYS A 12 -7.93 7.98 10.34
CA LYS A 12 -8.32 8.97 9.33
C LYS A 12 -9.83 9.01 9.17
N ILE A 13 -10.41 10.18 9.45
CA ILE A 13 -11.84 10.46 9.28
C ILE A 13 -12.00 11.54 8.22
N TYR A 14 -12.76 11.27 7.18
CA TYR A 14 -13.20 12.27 6.22
C TYR A 14 -14.56 12.81 6.62
N LYS A 15 -14.67 14.13 6.70
CA LYS A 15 -15.95 14.82 6.89
C LYS A 15 -16.58 15.07 5.53
N THR A 16 -17.76 14.53 5.27
CA THR A 16 -18.52 14.85 4.06
C THR A 16 -19.24 16.17 4.27
N ALA A 17 -19.07 17.11 3.34
CA ALA A 17 -19.92 18.31 3.33
C ALA A 17 -21.36 17.85 3.07
N GLY A 18 -22.26 18.08 4.02
CA GLY A 18 -23.69 17.89 3.79
C GLY A 18 -24.14 18.76 2.63
N GLY A 19 -24.81 18.17 1.62
CA GLY A 19 -25.46 18.95 0.56
C GLY A 19 -26.46 19.93 1.18
N SER A 20 -26.76 21.01 0.51
CA SER A 20 -27.57 22.18 0.93
C SER A 20 -28.95 21.89 1.57
N LEU A 21 -29.40 20.64 1.59
CA LEU A 21 -30.70 20.20 2.12
C LEU A 21 -30.61 19.07 3.18
N SER A 22 -29.43 18.62 3.57
CA SER A 22 -29.26 17.54 4.56
C SER A 22 -28.55 18.04 5.82
N VAL A 23 -29.26 18.07 6.94
CA VAL A 23 -28.80 18.52 8.27
C VAL A 23 -27.80 17.55 8.92
N ARG A 24 -27.57 16.35 8.39
CA ARG A 24 -26.63 15.38 8.96
C ARG A 24 -25.27 15.44 8.25
N LYS A 25 -24.27 16.01 8.93
CA LYS A 25 -22.86 15.84 8.59
C LYS A 25 -22.53 14.36 8.77
N SER A 26 -22.37 13.62 7.69
CA SER A 26 -21.84 12.27 7.76
C SER A 26 -20.30 12.32 7.78
N SER A 27 -19.69 11.39 8.49
CA SER A 27 -18.24 11.22 8.51
C SER A 27 -17.92 9.79 8.12
N VAL A 28 -16.86 9.62 7.34
CA VAL A 28 -16.37 8.30 6.93
C VAL A 28 -15.06 8.04 7.66
N SER A 29 -15.05 7.03 8.52
CA SER A 29 -13.82 6.56 9.16
C SER A 29 -13.10 5.63 8.19
N ALA A 30 -12.13 6.15 7.45
CA ALA A 30 -11.36 5.38 6.48
C ALA A 30 -10.26 4.53 7.14
N LEU A 31 -9.69 5.01 8.25
CA LEU A 31 -8.70 4.30 9.07
C LEU A 31 -9.08 4.42 10.53
N GLU A 32 -8.86 3.36 11.28
CA GLU A 32 -9.17 3.32 12.71
C GLU A 32 -8.16 2.49 13.50
N GLY A 33 -7.29 3.16 14.26
CA GLY A 33 -6.35 2.55 15.19
C GLY A 33 -5.32 1.64 14.53
N VAL A 34 -4.90 1.93 13.29
CA VAL A 34 -3.92 1.11 12.56
C VAL A 34 -2.55 1.22 13.21
N SER A 35 -1.94 0.07 13.53
CA SER A 35 -0.60 0.00 14.12
C SER A 35 0.22 -1.13 13.51
N PHE A 36 1.46 -0.83 13.12
CA PHE A 36 2.47 -1.78 12.64
C PHE A 36 3.83 -1.11 12.53
N SER A 37 4.88 -1.91 12.32
CA SER A 37 6.22 -1.40 11.98
C SER A 37 6.77 -2.07 10.73
N VAL A 38 7.72 -1.38 10.07
CA VAL A 38 8.46 -1.86 8.90
C VAL A 38 9.94 -1.61 9.14
N SER A 39 10.75 -2.67 9.02
CA SER A 39 12.20 -2.60 9.11
C SER A 39 12.81 -2.07 7.82
N GLN A 40 14.00 -1.49 7.94
CA GLN A 40 14.76 -1.06 6.76
C GLN A 40 15.05 -2.26 5.83
N GLY A 41 14.84 -2.07 4.52
CA GLY A 41 15.01 -3.10 3.50
C GLY A 41 13.87 -4.12 3.42
N GLN A 42 12.83 -4.00 4.25
CA GLN A 42 11.68 -4.92 4.29
C GLN A 42 10.57 -4.46 3.35
N THR A 43 9.85 -5.41 2.75
CA THR A 43 8.57 -5.17 2.07
C THR A 43 7.40 -5.60 2.94
N LEU A 44 6.55 -4.67 3.33
CA LEU A 44 5.23 -4.95 3.93
C LEU A 44 4.15 -4.88 2.85
N GLY A 45 3.54 -6.03 2.56
CA GLY A 45 2.35 -6.11 1.70
C GLY A 45 1.09 -5.74 2.47
N ILE A 46 0.23 -4.89 1.88
CA ILE A 46 -1.09 -4.56 2.45
C ILE A 46 -2.17 -5.06 1.51
N VAL A 47 -3.01 -5.97 2.01
CA VAL A 47 -4.08 -6.60 1.23
C VAL A 47 -5.45 -6.42 1.87
N GLY A 48 -6.50 -6.57 1.09
CA GLY A 48 -7.89 -6.49 1.53
C GLY A 48 -8.84 -6.11 0.40
N GLU A 49 -10.13 -6.22 0.64
CA GLU A 49 -11.17 -5.89 -0.35
C GLU A 49 -11.09 -4.42 -0.79
N SER A 50 -11.63 -4.11 -1.99
CA SER A 50 -11.69 -2.73 -2.49
C SER A 50 -12.46 -1.84 -1.51
N GLY A 51 -11.97 -0.60 -1.31
CA GLY A 51 -12.59 0.36 -0.38
C GLY A 51 -12.30 0.12 1.10
N CYS A 52 -11.49 -0.89 1.50
CA CYS A 52 -11.19 -1.12 2.91
C CYS A 52 -10.20 -0.13 3.55
N GLY A 53 -9.67 0.85 2.78
CA GLY A 53 -8.82 1.92 3.29
C GLY A 53 -7.33 1.83 2.95
N LYS A 54 -6.88 0.85 2.15
CA LYS A 54 -5.46 0.64 1.78
C LYS A 54 -4.79 1.87 1.18
N SER A 55 -5.37 2.42 0.12
CA SER A 55 -4.84 3.63 -0.55
C SER A 55 -4.85 4.84 0.38
N THR A 56 -5.88 4.97 1.24
CA THR A 56 -5.92 5.99 2.29
C THR A 56 -4.74 5.83 3.25
N LEU A 57 -4.44 4.60 3.66
CA LEU A 57 -3.31 4.31 4.55
C LEU A 57 -1.99 4.75 3.91
N GLY A 58 -1.73 4.37 2.66
CA GLY A 58 -0.54 4.80 1.93
C GLY A 58 -0.43 6.32 1.81
N ARG A 59 -1.51 7.02 1.48
CA ARG A 59 -1.56 8.50 1.37
C ARG A 59 -1.32 9.20 2.71
N VAL A 60 -1.84 8.65 3.80
CA VAL A 60 -1.63 9.20 5.14
C VAL A 60 -0.19 8.98 5.61
N ILE A 61 0.40 7.79 5.38
CA ILE A 61 1.81 7.51 5.73
C ILE A 61 2.75 8.43 4.96
N SER A 62 2.52 8.65 3.66
CA SER A 62 3.35 9.57 2.85
C SER A 62 3.07 11.05 3.13
N ARG A 63 2.16 11.37 4.04
CA ARG A 63 1.72 12.73 4.35
C ARG A 63 1.20 13.49 3.12
N LEU A 64 0.61 12.76 2.16
CA LEU A 64 -0.25 13.33 1.12
C LEU A 64 -1.60 13.73 1.70
N ASP A 65 -2.10 12.93 2.65
CA ASP A 65 -3.25 13.23 3.49
C ASP A 65 -2.82 13.37 4.96
N THR A 66 -3.43 14.32 5.69
CA THR A 66 -3.15 14.51 7.12
C THR A 66 -3.92 13.47 7.94
N PRO A 67 -3.31 12.76 8.89
CA PRO A 67 -4.01 11.88 9.82
C PRO A 67 -4.97 12.68 10.70
N THR A 68 -6.01 12.02 11.21
CA THR A 68 -6.93 12.61 12.21
C THR A 68 -6.40 12.38 13.63
N ALA A 69 -5.76 11.24 13.87
CA ALA A 69 -5.13 10.88 15.13
C ALA A 69 -4.03 9.82 14.90
N GLY A 70 -3.20 9.59 15.92
CA GLY A 70 -2.11 8.61 15.89
C GLY A 70 -0.78 9.21 15.45
N GLU A 71 0.25 8.37 15.43
CA GLU A 71 1.63 8.75 15.15
C GLU A 71 2.15 8.05 13.90
N ILE A 72 3.03 8.73 13.17
CA ILE A 72 3.80 8.20 12.04
C ILE A 72 5.27 8.48 12.35
N ILE A 73 5.97 7.50 12.87
CA ILE A 73 7.37 7.63 13.26
C ILE A 73 8.23 7.13 12.10
N PHE A 74 8.95 8.04 11.45
CA PHE A 74 9.89 7.75 10.37
C PHE A 74 11.31 8.06 10.84
N LYS A 75 12.19 7.07 10.86
CA LYS A 75 13.58 7.19 11.36
C LYS A 75 13.64 7.75 12.78
N GLY A 76 12.71 7.34 13.64
CA GLY A 76 12.64 7.78 15.03
C GLY A 76 11.98 9.14 15.26
N GLU A 77 11.54 9.86 14.21
CA GLU A 77 10.87 11.15 14.30
C GLU A 77 9.39 11.03 13.94
N ASP A 78 8.49 11.56 14.79
CA ASP A 78 7.05 11.65 14.44
C ASP A 78 6.82 12.73 13.39
N ILE A 79 6.29 12.28 12.24
CA ILE A 79 5.97 13.14 11.11
C ILE A 79 4.47 13.43 10.97
N ALA A 80 3.62 12.84 11.83
CA ALA A 80 2.15 12.96 11.72
C ALA A 80 1.66 14.40 11.90
N SER A 81 2.30 15.16 12.78
CA SER A 81 1.93 16.53 13.12
C SER A 81 2.69 17.61 12.34
N LYS A 82 3.69 17.21 11.50
CA LYS A 82 4.53 18.17 10.77
C LYS A 82 3.73 19.02 9.78
N SER A 83 4.10 20.28 9.66
CA SER A 83 3.58 21.19 8.62
C SER A 83 4.05 20.74 7.23
N LEU A 84 3.37 21.22 6.17
CA LEU A 84 3.76 20.90 4.78
C LEU A 84 5.18 21.39 4.44
N SER A 85 5.61 22.50 5.04
CA SER A 85 6.98 23.03 4.87
C SER A 85 8.02 22.13 5.55
N ALA A 86 7.74 21.65 6.76
CA ALA A 86 8.60 20.72 7.49
C ALA A 86 8.68 19.34 6.83
N MET A 87 7.68 18.96 6.04
CA MET A 87 7.69 17.71 5.24
C MET A 87 8.57 17.79 3.99
N ARG A 88 8.93 18.97 3.49
CA ARG A 88 9.71 19.12 2.24
C ARG A 88 11.00 18.28 2.20
N PRO A 89 11.90 18.33 3.19
CA PRO A 89 13.11 17.52 3.17
C PRO A 89 12.80 16.02 3.22
N LEU A 90 11.78 15.61 3.98
CA LEU A 90 11.39 14.20 4.15
C LEU A 90 10.76 13.59 2.88
N ARG A 91 10.19 14.41 2.00
CA ARG A 91 9.66 13.96 0.71
C ARG A 91 10.71 13.37 -0.21
N LYS A 92 12.01 13.64 0.02
CA LYS A 92 13.09 12.97 -0.70
C LYS A 92 13.20 11.52 -0.30
N SER A 93 13.07 11.24 1.00
CA SER A 93 13.21 9.89 1.57
C SER A 93 11.93 9.05 1.47
N ILE A 94 10.75 9.69 1.29
CA ILE A 94 9.46 8.98 1.18
C ILE A 94 8.85 9.30 -0.17
N GLN A 95 8.70 8.28 -1.03
CA GLN A 95 8.10 8.43 -2.35
C GLN A 95 6.83 7.61 -2.49
N PHE A 96 5.94 8.05 -3.37
CA PHE A 96 4.64 7.42 -3.61
C PHE A 96 4.47 7.09 -5.10
N ILE A 97 4.14 5.84 -5.40
CA ILE A 97 3.78 5.35 -6.72
C ILE A 97 2.27 5.15 -6.74
N PHE A 98 1.56 5.89 -7.58
CA PHE A 98 0.10 5.85 -7.70
C PHE A 98 -0.35 4.68 -8.59
N GLN A 99 -1.60 4.26 -8.39
CA GLN A 99 -2.25 3.14 -9.06
C GLN A 99 -2.30 3.28 -10.59
N ASP A 100 -2.58 4.47 -11.11
CA ASP A 100 -2.73 4.72 -12.54
C ASP A 100 -1.48 5.40 -13.12
N PRO A 101 -0.66 4.68 -13.92
CA PRO A 101 0.49 5.27 -14.58
C PRO A 101 0.09 6.30 -15.65
N TYR A 102 -1.10 6.20 -16.26
CA TYR A 102 -1.58 7.16 -17.25
C TYR A 102 -1.88 8.52 -16.59
N ALA A 103 -2.58 8.53 -15.47
CA ALA A 103 -2.86 9.75 -14.72
C ALA A 103 -1.60 10.34 -14.06
N SER A 104 -0.58 9.51 -13.83
CA SER A 104 0.66 9.92 -13.16
C SER A 104 1.67 10.63 -14.07
N LEU A 105 1.55 10.49 -15.39
CA LEU A 105 2.47 11.06 -16.37
C LEU A 105 1.77 12.15 -17.20
N ASN A 106 2.33 13.37 -17.24
CA ASN A 106 1.81 14.42 -18.09
C ASN A 106 2.03 14.06 -19.57
N PRO A 107 0.97 13.82 -20.38
CA PRO A 107 1.10 13.34 -21.75
C PRO A 107 1.75 14.35 -22.72
N ARG A 108 1.85 15.62 -22.31
CA ARG A 108 2.44 16.71 -23.11
C ARG A 108 3.94 16.92 -22.85
N ARG A 109 4.53 16.14 -21.93
CA ARG A 109 5.95 16.25 -21.57
C ARG A 109 6.70 15.01 -22.02
N GLN A 110 7.95 15.20 -22.45
CA GLN A 110 8.86 14.10 -22.74
C GLN A 110 9.20 13.33 -21.44
N ILE A 111 9.49 12.05 -21.59
CA ILE A 111 9.84 11.15 -20.49
C ILE A 111 11.02 11.68 -19.67
N GLY A 112 12.08 12.14 -20.34
CA GLY A 112 13.24 12.73 -19.66
C GLY A 112 12.84 13.88 -18.74
N ALA A 113 12.01 14.80 -19.25
CA ALA A 113 11.53 15.95 -18.46
C ALA A 113 10.63 15.55 -17.29
N ILE A 114 9.92 14.42 -17.39
CA ILE A 114 9.10 13.87 -16.30
C ILE A 114 9.99 13.25 -15.23
N VAL A 115 10.98 12.46 -15.61
CA VAL A 115 11.91 11.79 -14.68
C VAL A 115 12.83 12.82 -14.01
N GLU A 116 13.27 13.86 -14.72
CA GLU A 116 14.08 14.95 -14.16
C GLU A 116 13.34 15.86 -13.19
N GLU A 117 12.02 15.90 -13.21
CA GLU A 117 11.24 16.90 -12.48
C GLU A 117 11.54 16.94 -10.96
N PRO A 118 11.64 15.80 -10.24
CA PRO A 118 12.01 15.82 -8.83
C PRO A 118 13.41 16.41 -8.60
N LEU A 119 14.36 16.12 -9.46
CA LEU A 119 15.73 16.66 -9.39
C LEU A 119 15.75 18.17 -9.64
N ARG A 120 15.00 18.63 -10.64
CA ARG A 120 14.84 20.07 -10.95
C ARG A 120 14.26 20.86 -9.77
N ILE A 121 13.24 20.33 -9.12
CA ILE A 121 12.62 20.94 -7.93
C ILE A 121 13.62 21.03 -6.78
N ASN A 122 14.57 20.11 -6.70
CA ASN A 122 15.61 20.05 -5.68
C ASN A 122 16.90 20.79 -6.07
N GLY A 123 16.91 21.57 -7.17
CA GLY A 123 17.99 22.46 -7.54
C GLY A 123 19.18 21.77 -8.25
N VAL A 124 19.04 20.52 -8.71
CA VAL A 124 20.08 19.82 -9.46
C VAL A 124 20.29 20.49 -10.83
N SER A 125 21.53 20.63 -11.28
CA SER A 125 21.87 21.25 -12.55
C SER A 125 21.26 20.50 -13.75
N ARG A 126 21.05 21.19 -14.88
CA ARG A 126 20.43 20.57 -16.07
C ARG A 126 21.25 19.40 -16.60
N GLU A 127 22.54 19.52 -16.61
CA GLU A 127 23.46 18.51 -17.12
C GLU A 127 23.45 17.26 -16.22
N GLU A 128 23.58 17.44 -14.92
CA GLU A 128 23.58 16.37 -13.93
C GLU A 128 22.26 15.60 -13.89
N ARG A 129 21.09 16.30 -13.90
CA ARG A 129 19.79 15.62 -13.86
C ARG A 129 19.52 14.84 -15.14
N ARG A 130 20.01 15.28 -16.32
CA ARG A 130 19.90 14.52 -17.57
C ARG A 130 20.65 13.19 -17.47
N VAL A 131 21.88 13.22 -16.97
CA VAL A 131 22.70 12.02 -16.77
C VAL A 131 22.02 11.05 -15.78
N GLN A 132 21.53 11.58 -14.64
CA GLN A 132 20.84 10.76 -13.64
C GLN A 132 19.53 10.16 -14.19
N ALA A 133 18.74 10.94 -14.92
CA ALA A 133 17.47 10.45 -15.50
C ALA A 133 17.72 9.36 -16.55
N GLN A 134 18.72 9.52 -17.42
CA GLN A 134 19.08 8.50 -18.42
C GLN A 134 19.55 7.21 -17.74
N ALA A 135 20.40 7.30 -16.73
CA ALA A 135 20.86 6.14 -15.97
C ALA A 135 19.70 5.40 -15.25
N LEU A 136 18.71 6.13 -14.72
CA LEU A 136 17.53 5.52 -14.11
C LEU A 136 16.60 4.87 -15.13
N LEU A 137 16.43 5.47 -16.31
CA LEU A 137 15.66 4.84 -17.38
C LEU A 137 16.29 3.52 -17.83
N GLU A 138 17.60 3.47 -17.99
CA GLU A 138 18.31 2.22 -18.29
C GLU A 138 18.16 1.18 -17.17
N ARG A 139 18.27 1.62 -15.90
CA ARG A 139 18.11 0.73 -14.73
C ARG A 139 16.72 0.08 -14.66
N VAL A 140 15.66 0.78 -15.09
CA VAL A 140 14.33 0.18 -15.18
C VAL A 140 14.08 -0.57 -16.49
N GLY A 141 15.12 -0.81 -17.29
CA GLY A 141 15.08 -1.57 -18.55
C GLY A 141 14.46 -0.82 -19.73
N LEU A 142 14.59 0.51 -19.75
CA LEU A 142 14.23 1.35 -20.90
C LEU A 142 15.47 1.85 -21.61
N ASP A 143 15.44 1.84 -22.95
CA ASP A 143 16.52 2.35 -23.78
C ASP A 143 16.73 3.86 -23.61
N LYS A 144 17.95 4.36 -23.81
CA LYS A 144 18.28 5.80 -23.72
C LYS A 144 17.40 6.68 -24.62
N SER A 145 16.95 6.18 -25.76
CA SER A 145 16.04 6.90 -26.66
C SER A 145 14.70 7.19 -26.02
N ALA A 146 14.30 6.45 -24.95
CA ALA A 146 13.11 6.72 -24.18
C ALA A 146 13.05 8.14 -23.61
N TYR A 147 14.20 8.75 -23.34
CA TYR A 147 14.32 10.08 -22.78
C TYR A 147 13.61 11.18 -23.61
N GLU A 148 13.72 11.09 -24.95
CA GLU A 148 13.13 12.10 -25.87
C GLU A 148 11.69 11.80 -26.26
N LYS A 149 11.15 10.60 -25.92
CA LYS A 149 9.79 10.16 -26.26
C LYS A 149 8.74 10.71 -25.33
N TYR A 150 7.48 10.60 -25.74
CA TYR A 150 6.30 11.00 -24.98
C TYR A 150 5.59 9.78 -24.35
N PRO A 151 4.80 9.96 -23.26
CA PRO A 151 4.09 8.84 -22.62
C PRO A 151 3.19 8.03 -23.54
N HIS A 152 2.57 8.64 -24.53
CA HIS A 152 1.66 7.95 -25.48
C HIS A 152 2.37 6.96 -26.41
N GLU A 153 3.71 7.05 -26.54
CA GLU A 153 4.53 6.13 -27.35
C GLU A 153 4.90 4.84 -26.59
N PHE A 154 4.50 4.70 -25.32
CA PHE A 154 4.87 3.59 -24.46
C PHE A 154 3.69 2.68 -24.13
N SER A 155 3.94 1.37 -23.99
CA SER A 155 3.01 0.42 -23.43
C SER A 155 2.73 0.69 -21.93
N GLY A 156 1.67 0.09 -21.38
CA GLY A 156 1.34 0.22 -19.95
C GLY A 156 2.51 -0.14 -19.03
N GLY A 157 3.17 -1.26 -19.29
CA GLY A 157 4.33 -1.71 -18.51
C GLY A 157 5.54 -0.77 -18.65
N GLN A 158 5.78 -0.22 -19.82
CA GLN A 158 6.86 0.77 -20.04
C GLN A 158 6.54 2.08 -19.29
N ARG A 159 5.29 2.55 -19.29
CA ARG A 159 4.88 3.72 -18.49
C ARG A 159 5.06 3.47 -17.01
N GLN A 160 4.73 2.26 -16.52
CA GLN A 160 4.97 1.90 -15.12
C GLN A 160 6.44 1.96 -14.76
N ARG A 161 7.33 1.48 -15.63
CA ARG A 161 8.79 1.60 -15.46
C ARG A 161 9.24 3.07 -15.38
N VAL A 162 8.66 3.97 -16.16
CA VAL A 162 8.92 5.42 -16.07
C VAL A 162 8.47 5.99 -14.73
N VAL A 163 7.29 5.61 -14.22
CA VAL A 163 6.79 6.05 -12.90
C VAL A 163 7.73 5.56 -11.79
N ILE A 164 8.20 4.31 -11.88
CA ILE A 164 9.19 3.76 -10.94
C ILE A 164 10.50 4.56 -11.02
N ALA A 165 11.05 4.80 -12.21
CA ALA A 165 12.25 5.61 -12.40
C ALA A 165 12.11 6.99 -11.76
N ARG A 166 10.99 7.69 -12.01
CA ARG A 166 10.69 8.99 -11.40
C ARG A 166 10.69 8.96 -9.88
N ALA A 167 10.10 7.94 -9.28
CA ALA A 167 10.07 7.79 -7.82
C ALA A 167 11.47 7.57 -7.23
N LEU A 168 12.38 6.93 -7.97
CA LEU A 168 13.74 6.62 -7.52
C LEU A 168 14.76 7.76 -7.70
N THR A 169 14.41 8.83 -8.41
CA THR A 169 15.34 9.94 -8.72
C THR A 169 15.95 10.59 -7.49
N LEU A 170 15.22 10.64 -6.37
CA LEU A 170 15.67 11.25 -5.12
C LEU A 170 16.31 10.25 -4.16
N LYS A 171 16.57 9.01 -4.61
CA LYS A 171 17.13 7.91 -3.79
C LYS A 171 16.36 7.73 -2.47
N PRO A 172 15.06 7.42 -2.53
CA PRO A 172 14.22 7.29 -1.34
C PRO A 172 14.65 6.11 -0.48
N GLU A 173 14.30 6.15 0.80
CA GLU A 173 14.47 5.04 1.73
C GLU A 173 13.18 4.23 1.86
N LEU A 174 12.03 4.90 1.69
CA LEU A 174 10.70 4.29 1.72
C LEU A 174 9.93 4.62 0.43
N VAL A 175 9.43 3.60 -0.23
CA VAL A 175 8.51 3.73 -1.37
C VAL A 175 7.18 3.08 -1.04
N ILE A 176 6.11 3.84 -1.16
CA ILE A 176 4.74 3.35 -1.03
C ILE A 176 4.19 3.15 -2.43
N ALA A 177 3.90 1.92 -2.79
CA ALA A 177 3.37 1.54 -4.10
C ALA A 177 1.90 1.14 -3.96
N ASP A 178 1.01 2.00 -4.47
CA ASP A 178 -0.44 1.79 -4.40
C ASP A 178 -0.93 1.12 -5.69
N GLU A 179 -1.20 -0.18 -5.61
CA GLU A 179 -1.65 -1.05 -6.71
C GLU A 179 -0.82 -0.89 -8.01
N PRO A 180 0.52 -0.92 -7.96
CA PRO A 180 1.36 -0.49 -9.08
C PRO A 180 1.32 -1.42 -10.29
N VAL A 181 0.67 -2.57 -10.21
CA VAL A 181 0.59 -3.56 -11.30
C VAL A 181 -0.85 -3.91 -11.68
N SER A 182 -1.86 -3.32 -11.03
CA SER A 182 -3.27 -3.71 -11.19
C SER A 182 -3.83 -3.50 -12.61
N ALA A 183 -3.28 -2.53 -13.37
CA ALA A 183 -3.71 -2.20 -14.72
C ALA A 183 -2.88 -2.89 -15.81
N LEU A 184 -2.03 -3.87 -15.46
CA LEU A 184 -1.11 -4.54 -16.38
C LEU A 184 -1.53 -6.00 -16.62
N ASP A 185 -1.20 -6.53 -17.80
CA ASP A 185 -1.34 -7.95 -18.10
C ASP A 185 -0.44 -8.82 -17.21
N VAL A 186 -0.86 -10.05 -16.91
CA VAL A 186 -0.19 -10.97 -15.96
C VAL A 186 1.32 -11.14 -16.25
N SER A 187 1.69 -11.28 -17.52
CA SER A 187 3.10 -11.42 -17.92
C SER A 187 3.92 -10.17 -17.64
N ILE A 188 3.34 -8.99 -17.86
CA ILE A 188 3.96 -7.69 -17.59
C ILE A 188 4.00 -7.43 -16.08
N GLN A 189 2.96 -7.82 -15.34
CA GLN A 189 2.97 -7.75 -13.87
C GLN A 189 4.20 -8.48 -13.28
N ALA A 190 4.46 -9.72 -13.72
CA ALA A 190 5.60 -10.50 -13.23
C ALA A 190 6.94 -9.79 -13.49
N GLN A 191 7.12 -9.18 -14.67
CA GLN A 191 8.32 -8.43 -15.01
C GLN A 191 8.49 -7.19 -14.12
N VAL A 192 7.41 -6.45 -13.84
CA VAL A 192 7.45 -5.26 -12.99
C VAL A 192 7.69 -5.64 -11.52
N LEU A 193 7.14 -6.76 -11.05
CA LEU A 193 7.39 -7.26 -9.69
C LEU A 193 8.84 -7.69 -9.50
N ASN A 194 9.43 -8.37 -10.49
CA ASN A 194 10.86 -8.71 -10.46
C ASN A 194 11.73 -7.45 -10.45
N LEU A 195 11.38 -6.43 -11.26
CA LEU A 195 12.06 -5.14 -11.21
C LEU A 195 12.02 -4.49 -9.82
N PHE A 196 10.88 -4.53 -9.11
CA PHE A 196 10.80 -4.01 -7.74
C PHE A 196 11.75 -4.75 -6.79
N LYS A 197 11.87 -6.09 -6.91
CA LYS A 197 12.81 -6.88 -6.10
C LYS A 197 14.27 -6.55 -6.41
N GLU A 198 14.64 -6.52 -7.68
CA GLU A 198 15.98 -6.15 -8.13
C GLU A 198 16.39 -4.78 -7.59
N LEU A 199 15.48 -3.79 -7.70
CA LEU A 199 15.70 -2.44 -7.18
C LEU A 199 15.77 -2.40 -5.64
N GLN A 200 15.02 -3.25 -4.94
CA GLN A 200 15.09 -3.38 -3.49
C GLN A 200 16.45 -3.89 -3.04
N GLU A 201 16.92 -4.97 -3.64
CA GLU A 201 18.22 -5.59 -3.33
C GLU A 201 19.37 -4.65 -3.65
N GLU A 202 19.34 -4.01 -4.83
CA GLU A 202 20.42 -3.13 -5.31
C GLU A 202 20.51 -1.82 -4.52
N LEU A 203 19.37 -1.22 -4.15
CA LEU A 203 19.29 0.12 -3.55
C LEU A 203 18.95 0.10 -2.05
N GLY A 204 18.70 -1.06 -1.45
CA GLY A 204 18.31 -1.19 -0.05
C GLY A 204 16.96 -0.55 0.27
N LEU A 205 16.01 -0.57 -0.69
CA LEU A 205 14.71 0.09 -0.56
C LEU A 205 13.80 -0.63 0.43
N THR A 206 13.01 0.14 1.15
CA THR A 206 11.90 -0.37 1.97
C THR A 206 10.60 -0.10 1.24
N TYR A 207 9.72 -1.11 1.17
CA TYR A 207 8.44 -0.97 0.49
C TYR A 207 7.24 -1.11 1.43
N ILE A 208 6.21 -0.28 1.21
CA ILE A 208 4.82 -0.59 1.54
C ILE A 208 4.13 -0.88 0.21
N PHE A 209 3.77 -2.13 -0.02
CA PHE A 209 3.22 -2.58 -1.28
C PHE A 209 1.73 -2.89 -1.12
N ILE A 210 0.87 -2.04 -1.67
CA ILE A 210 -0.59 -2.18 -1.60
C ILE A 210 -1.06 -2.92 -2.83
N ALA A 211 -1.82 -4.00 -2.64
CA ALA A 211 -2.48 -4.71 -3.73
C ALA A 211 -3.81 -5.32 -3.26
N HIS A 212 -4.67 -5.63 -4.22
CA HIS A 212 -5.88 -6.42 -3.98
C HIS A 212 -5.65 -7.91 -4.28
N ASP A 213 -4.62 -8.25 -5.06
CA ASP A 213 -4.25 -9.63 -5.40
C ASP A 213 -3.22 -10.18 -4.42
N LEU A 214 -3.62 -11.26 -3.73
CA LEU A 214 -2.77 -11.97 -2.80
C LEU A 214 -1.57 -12.63 -3.48
N GLY A 215 -1.72 -13.12 -4.73
CA GLY A 215 -0.62 -13.71 -5.49
C GLY A 215 0.53 -12.73 -5.74
N VAL A 216 0.18 -11.48 -6.06
CA VAL A 216 1.12 -10.38 -6.23
C VAL A 216 1.90 -10.12 -4.93
N VAL A 217 1.16 -9.99 -3.81
CA VAL A 217 1.77 -9.67 -2.51
C VAL A 217 2.65 -10.81 -2.01
N ARG A 218 2.25 -12.08 -2.22
CA ARG A 218 3.07 -13.25 -1.91
C ARG A 218 4.44 -13.21 -2.58
N HIS A 219 4.49 -12.71 -3.82
CA HIS A 219 5.73 -12.68 -4.59
C HIS A 219 6.73 -11.62 -4.11
N ILE A 220 6.24 -10.45 -3.65
CA ILE A 220 7.08 -9.28 -3.37
C ILE A 220 7.35 -9.04 -1.88
N SER A 221 6.51 -9.56 -0.99
CA SER A 221 6.51 -9.14 0.43
C SER A 221 7.28 -10.11 1.32
N ASP A 222 7.81 -9.57 2.42
CA ASP A 222 8.35 -10.34 3.56
C ASP A 222 7.26 -10.59 4.60
N ARG A 223 6.42 -9.56 4.85
CA ARG A 223 5.28 -9.63 5.76
C ARG A 223 4.03 -9.10 5.08
N ILE A 224 2.87 -9.55 5.54
CA ILE A 224 1.57 -9.15 5.03
C ILE A 224 0.71 -8.63 6.16
N ALA A 225 0.08 -7.47 5.94
CA ALA A 225 -0.98 -6.91 6.74
C ALA A 225 -2.32 -7.04 5.99
N VAL A 226 -3.26 -7.79 6.57
CA VAL A 226 -4.61 -7.95 6.02
C VAL A 226 -5.51 -6.87 6.61
N MET A 227 -6.14 -6.09 5.74
CA MET A 227 -6.93 -4.94 6.12
C MET A 227 -8.41 -5.13 5.80
N TYR A 228 -9.29 -4.84 6.76
CA TYR A 228 -10.74 -4.88 6.62
C TYR A 228 -11.38 -3.64 7.24
N LEU A 229 -12.20 -2.92 6.48
CA LEU A 229 -12.92 -1.70 6.92
C LEU A 229 -12.05 -0.75 7.78
N GLY A 230 -10.85 -0.38 7.28
CA GLY A 230 -9.98 0.60 7.93
C GLY A 230 -9.17 0.09 9.11
N ARG A 231 -9.19 -1.20 9.40
CA ARG A 231 -8.41 -1.84 10.48
C ARG A 231 -7.53 -2.96 9.93
N ILE A 232 -6.39 -3.19 10.55
CA ILE A 232 -5.62 -4.42 10.34
C ILE A 232 -6.27 -5.51 11.17
N VAL A 233 -6.59 -6.65 10.53
CA VAL A 233 -7.21 -7.80 11.20
C VAL A 233 -6.22 -8.94 11.42
N GLU A 234 -5.15 -9.00 10.62
CA GLU A 234 -4.09 -9.98 10.76
C GLU A 234 -2.80 -9.42 10.15
N ILE A 235 -1.64 -9.66 10.79
CA ILE A 235 -0.32 -9.30 10.27
C ILE A 235 0.70 -10.36 10.70
N GLY A 236 1.45 -10.89 9.73
CA GLY A 236 2.47 -11.91 9.95
C GLY A 236 3.43 -12.01 8.78
N SER A 237 4.34 -12.97 8.82
CA SER A 237 5.17 -13.30 7.67
C SER A 237 4.32 -13.87 6.52
N VAL A 238 4.85 -13.79 5.29
CA VAL A 238 4.17 -14.39 4.12
C VAL A 238 3.88 -15.87 4.36
N GLU A 239 4.85 -16.60 4.93
CA GLU A 239 4.70 -18.02 5.18
C GLU A 239 3.55 -18.31 6.15
N GLU A 240 3.47 -17.63 7.27
CA GLU A 240 2.41 -17.80 8.27
C GLU A 240 1.03 -17.48 7.70
N ILE A 241 0.89 -16.35 7.03
CA ILE A 241 -0.39 -15.90 6.44
C ILE A 241 -0.91 -16.90 5.39
N TYR A 242 -0.02 -17.51 4.60
CA TYR A 242 -0.45 -18.47 3.54
C TYR A 242 -0.58 -19.91 3.99
N SER A 243 0.22 -20.36 4.99
CA SER A 243 0.18 -21.75 5.47
C SER A 243 -0.89 -21.96 6.55
N ASP A 244 -1.03 -20.99 7.49
CA ASP A 244 -1.91 -21.11 8.65
C ASP A 244 -2.55 -19.77 9.04
N PRO A 245 -3.38 -19.19 8.14
CA PRO A 245 -4.10 -17.94 8.42
C PRO A 245 -4.98 -18.11 9.66
N LYS A 246 -4.95 -17.15 10.57
CA LYS A 246 -5.69 -17.23 11.82
C LYS A 246 -7.07 -16.58 11.69
N HIS A 247 -7.12 -15.33 11.19
CA HIS A 247 -8.35 -14.57 11.13
C HIS A 247 -9.32 -15.17 10.09
N PRO A 248 -10.62 -15.33 10.38
CA PRO A 248 -11.61 -15.90 9.45
C PRO A 248 -11.71 -15.16 8.11
N TYR A 249 -11.52 -13.84 8.12
CA TYR A 249 -11.49 -13.05 6.89
C TYR A 249 -10.27 -13.39 6.00
N THR A 250 -9.09 -13.56 6.58
CA THR A 250 -7.88 -13.98 5.85
C THR A 250 -8.07 -15.36 5.22
N LYS A 251 -8.66 -16.30 5.97
CA LYS A 251 -9.00 -17.64 5.44
C LYS A 251 -9.91 -17.54 4.22
N ALA A 252 -10.95 -16.72 4.30
CA ALA A 252 -11.89 -16.52 3.22
C ALA A 252 -11.23 -15.86 1.99
N LEU A 253 -10.41 -14.82 2.18
CA LEU A 253 -9.65 -14.16 1.10
C LEU A 253 -8.73 -15.15 0.38
N LEU A 254 -7.99 -15.98 1.12
CA LEU A 254 -7.09 -16.99 0.55
C LEU A 254 -7.85 -18.10 -0.18
N SER A 255 -9.02 -18.49 0.34
CA SER A 255 -9.86 -19.51 -0.30
C SER A 255 -10.49 -19.05 -1.62
N ALA A 256 -10.66 -17.74 -1.80
CA ALA A 256 -11.19 -17.15 -3.02
C ALA A 256 -10.15 -17.08 -4.16
N ASN A 257 -8.85 -17.19 -3.83
CA ASN A 257 -7.77 -17.11 -4.81
C ASN A 257 -7.43 -18.51 -5.36
N PRO A 258 -7.56 -18.77 -6.67
CA PRO A 258 -7.28 -20.10 -7.24
C PRO A 258 -5.80 -20.47 -7.02
N ARG A 259 -5.54 -21.55 -6.29
CA ARG A 259 -4.19 -22.12 -6.15
C ARG A 259 -3.82 -22.80 -7.46
N ILE A 260 -2.84 -22.28 -8.18
CA ILE A 260 -2.23 -22.99 -9.33
C ILE A 260 -1.48 -24.21 -8.75
N GLY A 261 -1.96 -25.44 -9.05
CA GLY A 261 -1.29 -26.70 -8.70
C GLY A 261 -1.73 -27.39 -7.41
N GLY A 262 -2.77 -26.96 -6.74
CA GLY A 262 -3.31 -27.63 -5.55
C GLY A 262 -4.28 -28.78 -5.91
N THR A 263 -3.91 -30.01 -5.63
CA THR A 263 -4.77 -31.25 -5.79
C THR A 263 -5.84 -31.40 -4.69
N GLY A 264 -6.04 -30.35 -3.85
CA GLY A 264 -7.05 -30.36 -2.81
C GLY A 264 -8.15 -29.34 -3.10
N ALA A 265 -9.36 -29.82 -3.35
CA ALA A 265 -10.58 -29.03 -3.25
C ALA A 265 -10.77 -28.57 -1.78
N SER A 266 -9.99 -27.60 -1.29
CA SER A 266 -10.34 -26.93 -0.06
C SER A 266 -11.65 -26.20 -0.34
N SER A 267 -12.70 -26.53 0.38
CA SER A 267 -14.03 -25.95 0.23
C SER A 267 -13.91 -24.43 0.22
N ARG A 268 -14.21 -23.82 -0.94
CA ARG A 268 -14.21 -22.36 -1.12
C ARG A 268 -15.11 -21.76 -0.05
N GLN A 269 -14.53 -21.01 0.88
CA GLN A 269 -15.32 -20.27 1.86
C GLN A 269 -15.92 -19.05 1.18
N ILE A 270 -17.19 -19.15 0.83
CA ILE A 270 -17.95 -18.01 0.29
C ILE A 270 -18.34 -17.15 1.46
N LEU A 271 -17.83 -15.91 1.50
CA LEU A 271 -18.31 -14.90 2.45
C LEU A 271 -19.76 -14.54 2.10
N ILE A 272 -20.66 -14.75 3.06
CA ILE A 272 -22.08 -14.43 2.91
C ILE A 272 -22.28 -12.96 3.27
N GLY A 273 -23.04 -12.22 2.45
CA GLY A 273 -23.39 -10.83 2.65
C GLY A 273 -22.44 -9.83 1.97
N ASP A 274 -22.94 -8.61 1.79
CA ASP A 274 -22.22 -7.50 1.19
C ASP A 274 -21.19 -6.91 2.16
N ILE A 275 -20.19 -6.22 1.60
CA ILE A 275 -19.24 -5.44 2.39
C ILE A 275 -19.99 -4.30 3.08
N PRO A 276 -19.96 -4.21 4.42
CA PRO A 276 -20.62 -3.12 5.12
C PRO A 276 -20.07 -1.76 4.69
N SER A 277 -20.95 -0.76 4.65
CA SER A 277 -20.55 0.59 4.32
C SER A 277 -19.57 1.17 5.37
N PRO A 278 -18.47 1.80 4.97
CA PRO A 278 -17.58 2.49 5.90
C PRO A 278 -18.25 3.69 6.61
N ILE A 279 -19.40 4.16 6.08
CA ILE A 279 -20.23 5.21 6.71
C ILE A 279 -21.00 4.63 7.92
N ASN A 280 -21.55 3.42 7.77
CA ASN A 280 -22.33 2.72 8.81
C ASN A 280 -21.58 1.43 9.18
N ARG A 281 -20.41 1.57 9.79
CA ARG A 281 -19.60 0.44 10.21
C ARG A 281 -20.33 -0.37 11.30
N PRO A 282 -20.28 -1.73 11.24
CA PRO A 282 -20.77 -2.58 12.30
C PRO A 282 -20.10 -2.27 13.65
N SER A 283 -20.84 -2.32 14.74
CA SER A 283 -20.30 -2.21 16.11
C SER A 283 -19.41 -3.42 16.44
N GLY A 284 -18.54 -3.30 17.42
CA GLY A 284 -17.66 -4.38 17.84
C GLY A 284 -16.65 -4.77 16.77
N CYS A 285 -16.49 -6.09 16.54
CA CYS A 285 -15.67 -6.61 15.45
C CYS A 285 -16.29 -6.26 14.10
N SER A 286 -15.59 -5.46 13.28
CA SER A 286 -16.10 -5.00 11.97
C SER A 286 -16.46 -6.14 11.01
N PHE A 287 -15.89 -7.34 11.22
CA PHE A 287 -16.15 -8.51 10.37
C PHE A 287 -17.29 -9.41 10.90
N HIS A 288 -17.86 -9.17 12.09
CA HIS A 288 -18.81 -10.09 12.71
C HIS A 288 -20.04 -10.40 11.84
N THR A 289 -20.52 -9.46 11.04
CA THR A 289 -21.69 -9.64 10.15
C THR A 289 -21.46 -10.63 9.01
N ARG A 290 -20.20 -10.92 8.67
CA ARG A 290 -19.79 -11.86 7.59
C ARG A 290 -18.96 -13.03 8.12
N CYS A 291 -18.73 -13.08 9.43
CA CYS A 291 -17.87 -14.07 10.05
C CYS A 291 -18.61 -15.38 10.28
N PRO A 292 -18.11 -16.52 9.74
CA PRO A 292 -18.77 -17.83 9.90
C PRO A 292 -18.75 -18.37 11.33
N ILE A 293 -17.87 -17.83 12.19
CA ILE A 293 -17.73 -18.25 13.59
C ILE A 293 -18.17 -17.15 14.57
N ALA A 294 -18.90 -16.13 14.09
CA ALA A 294 -19.32 -15.01 14.92
C ALA A 294 -20.15 -15.47 16.12
N LYS A 295 -19.91 -14.86 17.28
CA LYS A 295 -20.69 -15.00 18.51
C LYS A 295 -21.33 -13.66 18.89
N PRO A 296 -22.34 -13.63 19.75
CA PRO A 296 -22.99 -12.37 20.18
C PRO A 296 -22.02 -11.32 20.71
N GLU A 297 -20.97 -11.75 21.42
CA GLU A 297 -19.93 -10.85 21.97
C GLU A 297 -19.17 -10.10 20.86
N CYS A 298 -19.03 -10.67 19.67
CA CYS A 298 -18.36 -10.03 18.55
C CYS A 298 -19.07 -8.76 18.05
N ALA A 299 -20.38 -8.61 18.28
CA ALA A 299 -21.12 -7.41 17.95
C ALA A 299 -20.88 -6.27 18.96
N ILE A 300 -20.34 -6.59 20.14
CA ILE A 300 -20.11 -5.65 21.24
C ILE A 300 -18.62 -5.28 21.33
N ASN A 301 -17.74 -6.29 21.32
CA ASN A 301 -16.32 -6.14 21.54
C ASN A 301 -15.55 -5.93 20.23
N SER A 302 -14.73 -4.88 20.20
CA SER A 302 -13.81 -4.63 19.09
C SER A 302 -12.43 -5.21 19.45
N PRO A 303 -12.01 -6.35 18.84
CA PRO A 303 -10.77 -6.99 19.20
C PRO A 303 -9.57 -6.12 18.83
N ALA A 304 -8.57 -6.06 19.73
CA ALA A 304 -7.27 -5.49 19.42
C ALA A 304 -6.38 -6.52 18.73
N LEU A 305 -5.37 -6.06 17.99
CA LEU A 305 -4.29 -6.91 17.51
C LEU A 305 -3.53 -7.48 18.72
N ARG A 306 -3.35 -8.79 18.75
CA ARG A 306 -2.57 -9.50 19.76
C ARG A 306 -1.75 -10.60 19.12
N ASP A 307 -0.57 -10.85 19.64
CA ASP A 307 0.28 -11.93 19.18
C ASP A 307 -0.36 -13.30 19.46
N ILE A 308 -0.48 -14.11 18.42
CA ILE A 308 -0.89 -15.51 18.48
C ILE A 308 0.16 -16.34 17.73
N ARG A 309 1.16 -16.83 18.45
CA ARG A 309 2.24 -17.68 17.92
C ARG A 309 3.01 -16.99 16.76
N GLY A 310 3.39 -15.72 16.97
CA GLY A 310 4.16 -14.93 16.01
C GLY A 310 3.34 -14.13 14.99
N VAL A 311 2.02 -14.35 14.93
CA VAL A 311 1.09 -13.61 14.08
C VAL A 311 0.22 -12.70 14.91
N ASP A 312 0.16 -11.42 14.58
CA ASP A 312 -0.74 -10.48 15.25
C ASP A 312 -2.15 -10.59 14.64
N VAL A 313 -3.15 -10.90 15.47
CA VAL A 313 -4.53 -11.17 15.04
C VAL A 313 -5.54 -10.37 15.86
N ALA A 314 -6.50 -9.73 15.19
CA ALA A 314 -7.61 -9.01 15.82
C ALA A 314 -8.88 -9.90 15.89
N CYS A 315 -8.84 -10.95 16.69
CA CYS A 315 -9.98 -11.84 16.92
C CYS A 315 -9.93 -12.44 18.33
N ASP A 316 -11.00 -12.25 19.13
CA ASP A 316 -11.08 -12.76 20.50
C ASP A 316 -11.45 -14.26 20.55
N LEU A 317 -11.88 -14.85 19.44
CA LEU A 317 -12.30 -16.26 19.37
C LEU A 317 -11.15 -17.22 19.00
N ILE A 318 -9.96 -16.70 18.73
CA ILE A 318 -8.78 -17.49 18.31
C ILE A 318 -7.74 -17.43 19.43
N SER A 319 -7.16 -18.56 19.77
CA SER A 319 -6.15 -18.73 20.82
C SER A 319 -4.90 -19.43 20.27
#